data_539baa1aaf470ab902d1ea5d914af57d
#
_entry.id   539baa1aaf470ab902d1ea5d914af57d
#
_cell.length_a   1.000
_cell.length_b   1.000
_cell.length_c   1.000
_cell.angle_alpha   90.00
_cell.angle_beta   90.00
_cell.angle_gamma   90.00
#
_symmetry.space_group_name_H-M   'P 1'
#
loop_
_entity.id
_entity.type
_entity.pdbx_description
1 polymer ?
#
loop_
_entity_poly.entity_id
_entity_poly.type
_entity_poly.pdbx_seq_one_letter_code
_entity_poly.pdbx_strand_id
1 'polypeptide(L)'
;MSVFHHRLRRNSALLSLIFLLLVAVVACISSAPGATFASTSAQLAAGSDTPALSITVLDVGDGDAILITASQGHAALIDGGPRKTQVRDVLKERAITRLDLVINTHPHADHLTGLPAVLDEFPVGQMIDSGTVHYSKTYESYLAIIGQRGIPLVTPRDIARFKLGPARLDVLRPSVYFASERSDASPVNDSTPVIEVSYGAFSSLLTGDATAATELQLIARGWLSPVTLLKVAHHGSDTSTSQPFLDVVRPQIAVISVGKGSTGLPSDAVLGRLKEYGATVYRTNLHGNVTVITDGHTWKVTTERQPEGCPDA
;
A
#
# COMPACT_ATOMS: atom_id res chain seq x y z
N MET A 1 -17.15 -44.45 -65.91
CA MET A 1 -17.53 -43.04 -65.76
C MET A 1 -19.01 -42.97 -65.35
N SER A 2 -19.36 -43.09 -64.14
CA SER A 2 -20.69 -42.73 -63.62
C SER A 2 -20.77 -43.08 -62.10
N VAL A 3 -20.18 -42.43 -61.22
CA VAL A 3 -20.44 -42.58 -59.78
C VAL A 3 -20.14 -41.24 -58.99
N PHE A 4 -19.85 -40.13 -59.69
CA PHE A 4 -19.33 -38.91 -59.00
C PHE A 4 -20.35 -37.76 -58.86
N HIS A 5 -21.61 -37.92 -59.23
CA HIS A 5 -22.57 -36.80 -59.27
C HIS A 5 -23.68 -36.82 -58.20
N HIS A 6 -23.69 -37.79 -57.25
CA HIS A 6 -24.78 -37.86 -56.27
C HIS A 6 -24.45 -37.43 -54.83
N ARG A 7 -23.23 -36.91 -54.55
CA ARG A 7 -22.83 -36.49 -53.18
C ARG A 7 -22.86 -34.99 -52.91
N LEU A 8 -23.11 -34.14 -53.90
CA LEU A 8 -23.03 -32.66 -53.74
C LEU A 8 -24.36 -31.97 -53.42
N ARG A 9 -25.49 -32.69 -53.44
CA ARG A 9 -26.81 -32.08 -53.14
C ARG A 9 -27.32 -32.24 -51.71
N ARG A 10 -26.65 -33.00 -50.86
CA ARG A 10 -27.08 -33.21 -49.45
C ARG A 10 -26.45 -32.29 -48.44
N ASN A 11 -25.43 -31.51 -48.80
CA ASN A 11 -24.73 -30.66 -47.86
C ASN A 11 -25.21 -29.19 -47.89
N SER A 12 -25.97 -28.76 -48.88
CA SER A 12 -26.50 -27.41 -48.95
C SER A 12 -27.68 -27.13 -48.01
N ALA A 13 -28.46 -28.14 -47.70
CA ALA A 13 -29.60 -28.00 -46.77
C ALA A 13 -29.16 -27.95 -45.29
N LEU A 14 -28.06 -28.62 -44.94
CA LEU A 14 -27.53 -28.60 -43.58
C LEU A 14 -26.80 -27.30 -43.24
N LEU A 15 -26.11 -26.67 -44.20
CA LEU A 15 -25.42 -25.39 -44.05
C LEU A 15 -26.40 -24.23 -43.87
N SER A 16 -27.54 -24.25 -44.53
CA SER A 16 -28.57 -23.20 -44.36
C SER A 16 -29.27 -23.25 -42.99
N LEU A 17 -29.41 -24.44 -42.40
CA LEU A 17 -30.01 -24.59 -41.07
C LEU A 17 -29.09 -24.14 -39.94
N ILE A 18 -27.77 -24.33 -40.11
CA ILE A 18 -26.77 -23.89 -39.14
C ILE A 18 -26.60 -22.37 -39.17
N PHE A 19 -26.77 -21.74 -40.35
CA PHE A 19 -26.69 -20.27 -40.47
C PHE A 19 -27.90 -19.55 -39.86
N LEU A 20 -29.10 -20.16 -39.95
CA LEU A 20 -30.32 -19.61 -39.32
C LEU A 20 -30.30 -19.79 -37.79
N LEU A 21 -29.66 -20.82 -37.24
CA LEU A 21 -29.51 -21.00 -35.81
C LEU A 21 -28.45 -20.06 -35.19
N LEU A 22 -27.42 -19.69 -35.94
CA LEU A 22 -26.39 -18.74 -35.50
C LEU A 22 -26.89 -17.28 -35.47
N VAL A 23 -27.80 -16.90 -36.36
CA VAL A 23 -28.40 -15.56 -36.38
C VAL A 23 -29.45 -15.38 -35.26
N ALA A 24 -30.10 -16.43 -34.82
CA ALA A 24 -31.07 -16.37 -33.71
C ALA A 24 -30.40 -16.28 -32.32
N VAL A 25 -29.13 -16.73 -32.17
CA VAL A 25 -28.39 -16.66 -30.90
C VAL A 25 -27.72 -15.29 -30.71
N VAL A 26 -27.41 -14.54 -31.79
CA VAL A 26 -26.81 -13.19 -31.70
C VAL A 26 -27.86 -12.11 -31.37
N ALA A 27 -29.14 -12.36 -31.55
CA ALA A 27 -30.22 -11.40 -31.27
C ALA A 27 -30.70 -11.38 -29.81
N CYS A 28 -30.22 -12.30 -28.94
CA CYS A 28 -30.60 -12.38 -27.52
C CYS A 28 -29.51 -11.94 -26.53
N ILE A 29 -28.39 -11.32 -27.00
CA ILE A 29 -27.30 -10.80 -26.11
C ILE A 29 -27.27 -9.28 -26.11
N SER A 30 -28.38 -8.60 -26.26
CA SER A 30 -28.45 -7.16 -26.13
C SER A 30 -29.61 -6.70 -25.25
N SER A 31 -29.55 -7.06 -23.97
CA SER A 31 -30.15 -6.31 -22.86
C SER A 31 -29.83 -7.01 -21.52
N ALA A 32 -28.55 -7.10 -21.18
CA ALA A 32 -28.18 -7.16 -19.77
C ALA A 32 -28.16 -5.69 -19.28
N PRO A 33 -28.90 -5.32 -18.24
CA PRO A 33 -28.75 -4.01 -17.64
C PRO A 33 -27.30 -3.88 -17.18
N GLY A 34 -26.61 -2.81 -17.60
CA GLY A 34 -25.27 -2.51 -17.18
C GLY A 34 -25.21 -2.58 -15.65
N ALA A 35 -24.41 -3.48 -15.11
CA ALA A 35 -24.02 -3.41 -13.73
C ALA A 35 -23.22 -2.11 -13.58
N THR A 36 -23.92 -1.03 -13.24
CA THR A 36 -23.31 0.13 -12.65
C THR A 36 -22.69 -0.37 -11.36
N PHE A 37 -21.38 -0.56 -11.35
CA PHE A 37 -20.61 -0.62 -10.12
C PHE A 37 -20.80 0.75 -9.46
N ALA A 38 -21.79 0.85 -8.59
CA ALA A 38 -21.91 1.96 -7.68
C ALA A 38 -20.63 1.94 -6.86
N SER A 39 -19.77 2.94 -7.03
CA SER A 39 -18.68 3.21 -6.13
C SER A 39 -19.34 3.56 -4.79
N THR A 40 -19.43 2.58 -3.91
CA THR A 40 -19.98 2.76 -2.57
C THR A 40 -18.89 3.44 -1.75
N SER A 41 -18.73 4.76 -1.93
CA SER A 41 -18.18 5.59 -0.89
C SER A 41 -19.18 5.56 0.26
N ALA A 42 -19.00 4.62 1.18
CA ALA A 42 -19.79 4.60 2.40
C ALA A 42 -19.52 5.91 3.14
N GLN A 43 -20.51 6.78 3.14
CA GLN A 43 -20.44 8.10 3.74
C GLN A 43 -20.47 7.89 5.25
N LEU A 44 -19.38 8.22 5.95
CA LEU A 44 -19.35 8.26 7.41
C LEU A 44 -20.54 9.11 7.89
N ALA A 45 -21.46 8.48 8.59
CA ALA A 45 -22.59 9.19 9.19
C ALA A 45 -22.04 10.25 10.17
N ALA A 46 -22.35 11.51 9.92
CA ALA A 46 -22.01 12.58 10.84
C ALA A 46 -22.77 12.33 12.15
N GLY A 47 -22.07 11.96 13.23
CA GLY A 47 -22.66 11.88 14.56
C GLY A 47 -22.38 10.63 15.39
N SER A 48 -21.41 9.76 15.03
CA SER A 48 -21.00 8.67 15.93
C SER A 48 -19.75 9.09 16.72
N ASP A 49 -19.81 8.98 18.06
CA ASP A 49 -18.64 9.04 18.96
C ASP A 49 -17.68 7.84 18.77
N THR A 50 -17.79 7.14 17.64
CA THR A 50 -16.97 5.97 17.33
C THR A 50 -15.53 6.43 17.08
N PRO A 51 -14.56 5.83 17.76
CA PRO A 51 -13.17 6.20 17.56
C PRO A 51 -12.77 6.06 16.09
N ALA A 52 -12.33 7.13 15.47
CA ALA A 52 -11.84 7.11 14.10
C ALA A 52 -10.36 6.77 14.08
N LEU A 53 -9.95 5.98 13.10
CA LEU A 53 -8.57 5.77 12.73
C LEU A 53 -8.30 6.53 11.42
N SER A 54 -7.18 7.22 11.33
CA SER A 54 -6.74 7.90 10.11
C SER A 54 -5.34 7.42 9.75
N ILE A 55 -5.15 7.05 8.48
CA ILE A 55 -3.84 6.71 7.90
C ILE A 55 -3.56 7.69 6.79
N THR A 56 -2.53 8.52 6.94
CA THR A 56 -2.12 9.52 5.96
C THR A 56 -0.76 9.16 5.37
N VAL A 57 -0.72 8.89 4.08
CA VAL A 57 0.53 8.82 3.32
C VAL A 57 0.89 10.25 2.92
N LEU A 58 2.00 10.76 3.46
CA LEU A 58 2.44 12.14 3.26
C LEU A 58 3.14 12.31 1.91
N ASP A 59 2.91 13.45 1.25
CA ASP A 59 3.64 13.87 0.05
C ASP A 59 5.02 14.40 0.44
N VAL A 60 5.95 13.49 0.62
CA VAL A 60 7.35 13.83 0.96
C VAL A 60 8.28 13.84 -0.26
N GLY A 61 7.73 13.59 -1.46
CA GLY A 61 8.49 13.35 -2.67
C GLY A 61 8.79 11.85 -2.85
N ASP A 62 9.97 11.51 -3.35
CA ASP A 62 10.44 10.12 -3.37
C ASP A 62 10.85 9.73 -1.96
N GLY A 63 10.16 8.75 -1.38
CA GLY A 63 10.34 8.28 -0.03
C GLY A 63 9.02 8.05 0.71
N ASP A 64 9.09 7.56 1.93
CA ASP A 64 7.93 7.26 2.76
C ASP A 64 7.91 8.10 4.04
N ALA A 65 6.73 8.61 4.36
CA ALA A 65 6.34 9.02 5.69
C ALA A 65 4.83 8.80 5.84
N ILE A 66 4.42 7.98 6.80
CA ILE A 66 3.02 7.63 7.01
C ILE A 66 2.65 7.97 8.44
N LEU A 67 1.69 8.88 8.60
CA LEU A 67 1.14 9.24 9.90
C LEU A 67 -0.15 8.46 10.14
N ILE A 68 -0.21 7.74 11.26
CA ILE A 68 -1.41 7.08 11.75
C ILE A 68 -1.88 7.82 12.99
N THR A 69 -3.13 8.26 12.99
CA THR A 69 -3.75 8.88 14.18
C THR A 69 -5.00 8.11 14.57
N ALA A 70 -5.22 7.99 15.87
CA ALA A 70 -6.42 7.39 16.42
C ALA A 70 -7.04 8.30 17.48
N SER A 71 -8.27 7.96 17.92
CA SER A 71 -8.95 8.72 18.96
C SER A 71 -8.08 8.92 20.22
N GLN A 72 -8.42 9.92 21.03
CA GLN A 72 -7.71 10.28 22.27
C GLN A 72 -6.27 10.74 22.09
N GLY A 73 -5.89 11.22 20.88
CA GLY A 73 -4.57 11.76 20.60
C GLY A 73 -3.46 10.73 20.40
N HIS A 74 -3.83 9.46 20.21
CA HIS A 74 -2.85 8.43 19.84
C HIS A 74 -2.29 8.67 18.45
N ALA A 75 -0.97 8.59 18.31
CA ALA A 75 -0.29 8.78 17.04
C ALA A 75 0.91 7.83 16.87
N ALA A 76 1.08 7.35 15.63
CA ALA A 76 2.27 6.61 15.20
C ALA A 76 2.80 7.19 13.90
N LEU A 77 4.11 7.15 13.71
CA LEU A 77 4.78 7.55 12.49
C LEU A 77 5.57 6.36 11.93
N ILE A 78 5.43 6.10 10.64
CA ILE A 78 6.24 5.12 9.90
C ILE A 78 7.08 5.90 8.90
N ASP A 79 8.38 5.82 9.04
CA ASP A 79 9.41 6.53 8.29
C ASP A 79 9.33 8.07 8.38
N GLY A 80 10.39 8.73 7.97
CA GLY A 80 10.57 10.18 8.12
C GLY A 80 10.77 10.94 6.82
N GLY A 81 10.76 10.24 5.68
CA GLY A 81 10.96 10.85 4.37
C GLY A 81 12.39 11.34 4.09
N PRO A 82 12.63 11.89 2.88
CA PRO A 82 13.96 12.26 2.39
C PRO A 82 14.49 13.59 2.93
N ARG A 83 13.65 14.40 3.57
CA ARG A 83 14.01 15.76 3.98
C ARG A 83 14.08 15.89 5.49
N LYS A 84 15.14 16.57 5.97
CA LYS A 84 15.50 16.62 7.39
C LYS A 84 14.37 17.11 8.31
N THR A 85 13.54 18.06 7.88
CA THR A 85 12.57 18.72 8.77
C THR A 85 11.13 18.65 8.30
N GLN A 86 10.89 18.22 7.07
CA GLN A 86 9.55 18.26 6.46
C GLN A 86 8.51 17.53 7.31
N VAL A 87 8.77 16.29 7.71
CA VAL A 87 7.82 15.49 8.50
C VAL A 87 7.63 16.10 9.88
N ARG A 88 8.72 16.55 10.54
CA ARG A 88 8.63 17.29 11.81
C ARG A 88 7.68 18.50 11.70
N ASP A 89 7.80 19.28 10.64
CA ASP A 89 7.01 20.49 10.43
C ASP A 89 5.53 20.12 10.16
N VAL A 90 5.27 19.11 9.34
CA VAL A 90 3.92 18.57 9.12
C VAL A 90 3.27 18.06 10.42
N LEU A 91 4.02 17.39 11.28
CA LEU A 91 3.51 16.94 12.57
C LEU A 91 3.11 18.11 13.47
N LYS A 92 3.90 19.20 13.48
CA LYS A 92 3.56 20.45 14.21
C LYS A 92 2.30 21.10 13.65
N GLU A 93 2.20 21.25 12.34
CA GLU A 93 1.03 21.83 11.66
C GLU A 93 -0.26 21.02 11.97
N ARG A 94 -0.12 19.72 12.16
CA ARG A 94 -1.24 18.82 12.53
C ARG A 94 -1.48 18.74 14.05
N ALA A 95 -0.81 19.58 14.83
CA ALA A 95 -0.93 19.63 16.30
C ALA A 95 -0.63 18.28 16.98
N ILE A 96 0.24 17.46 16.40
CA ILE A 96 0.75 16.25 17.06
C ILE A 96 1.68 16.71 18.19
N THR A 97 1.44 16.24 19.39
CA THR A 97 2.22 16.62 20.58
C THR A 97 3.12 15.50 21.08
N ARG A 98 2.84 14.25 20.69
CA ARG A 98 3.61 13.05 21.04
C ARG A 98 3.38 11.96 19.98
N LEU A 99 4.30 11.04 19.91
CA LEU A 99 4.16 9.81 19.13
C LEU A 99 4.23 8.62 20.08
N ASP A 100 3.20 7.77 20.08
CA ASP A 100 3.22 6.55 20.88
C ASP A 100 4.23 5.55 20.30
N LEU A 101 4.36 5.55 18.96
CA LEU A 101 5.22 4.65 18.22
C LEU A 101 5.84 5.36 17.03
N VAL A 102 7.14 5.14 16.81
CA VAL A 102 7.82 5.48 15.56
C VAL A 102 8.44 4.21 14.99
N ILE A 103 8.29 3.97 13.70
CA ILE A 103 8.84 2.81 13.00
C ILE A 103 9.79 3.31 11.92
N ASN A 104 11.03 2.85 11.92
CA ASN A 104 11.95 2.93 10.79
C ASN A 104 11.92 1.60 10.04
N THR A 105 11.37 1.59 8.83
CA THR A 105 11.26 0.36 8.05
C THR A 105 12.63 -0.12 7.59
N HIS A 106 13.49 0.81 7.14
CA HIS A 106 14.85 0.51 6.74
C HIS A 106 15.68 1.80 6.63
N PRO A 107 17.02 1.74 6.64
CA PRO A 107 17.88 2.91 6.78
C PRO A 107 18.22 3.65 5.48
N HIS A 108 17.47 3.51 4.38
CA HIS A 108 17.66 4.34 3.20
C HIS A 108 17.29 5.79 3.47
N ALA A 109 17.94 6.70 2.76
CA ALA A 109 17.86 8.14 3.05
C ALA A 109 16.45 8.71 2.85
N ASP A 110 15.70 8.16 1.94
CA ASP A 110 14.33 8.56 1.61
C ASP A 110 13.27 8.09 2.62
N HIS A 111 13.68 7.28 3.60
CA HIS A 111 12.87 6.84 4.74
C HIS A 111 13.38 7.41 6.06
N LEU A 112 14.71 7.48 6.23
CA LEU A 112 15.34 7.78 7.51
C LEU A 112 15.62 9.27 7.73
N THR A 113 15.85 10.08 6.68
CA THR A 113 16.48 11.41 6.81
C THR A 113 15.70 12.36 7.71
N GLY A 114 14.39 12.29 7.75
CA GLY A 114 13.56 13.15 8.61
C GLY A 114 13.42 12.66 10.05
N LEU A 115 13.69 11.39 10.35
CA LEU A 115 13.48 10.83 11.68
C LEU A 115 14.33 11.51 12.78
N PRO A 116 15.61 11.84 12.59
CA PRO A 116 16.37 12.54 13.61
C PRO A 116 15.69 13.82 14.14
N ALA A 117 15.16 14.66 13.24
CA ALA A 117 14.47 15.89 13.66
C ALA A 117 13.12 15.62 14.35
N VAL A 118 12.42 14.55 13.99
CA VAL A 118 11.21 14.12 14.67
C VAL A 118 11.54 13.60 16.06
N LEU A 119 12.53 12.73 16.18
CA LEU A 119 12.93 12.14 17.45
C LEU A 119 13.52 13.18 18.40
N ASP A 120 14.12 14.25 17.91
CA ASP A 120 14.65 15.37 18.73
C ASP A 120 13.51 16.26 19.25
N GLU A 121 12.48 16.49 18.46
CA GLU A 121 11.39 17.42 18.77
C GLU A 121 10.29 16.80 19.62
N PHE A 122 9.85 15.57 19.30
CA PHE A 122 8.65 14.98 19.90
C PHE A 122 8.98 13.97 21.00
N PRO A 123 8.18 13.89 22.08
CA PRO A 123 8.15 12.74 22.95
C PRO A 123 7.75 11.50 22.18
N VAL A 124 8.58 10.44 22.24
CA VAL A 124 8.32 9.14 21.58
C VAL A 124 8.21 8.05 22.63
N GLY A 125 7.11 7.31 22.62
CA GLY A 125 6.86 6.23 23.56
C GLY A 125 7.72 5.01 23.29
N GLN A 126 7.85 4.63 22.01
CA GLN A 126 8.63 3.49 21.57
C GLN A 126 9.12 3.68 20.13
N MET A 127 10.33 3.18 19.87
CA MET A 127 10.91 3.09 18.54
C MET A 127 11.01 1.64 18.09
N ILE A 128 10.62 1.37 16.84
CA ILE A 128 10.87 0.10 16.15
C ILE A 128 11.85 0.37 15.01
N ASP A 129 12.87 -0.45 14.92
CA ASP A 129 13.87 -0.39 13.86
C ASP A 129 14.03 -1.76 13.22
N SER A 130 14.22 -1.81 11.92
CA SER A 130 14.47 -3.08 11.19
C SER A 130 15.70 -3.83 11.72
N GLY A 131 16.61 -3.16 12.39
CA GLY A 131 17.90 -3.71 12.85
C GLY A 131 18.91 -3.91 11.72
N THR A 132 18.64 -3.33 10.56
CA THR A 132 19.58 -3.34 9.44
C THR A 132 20.61 -2.24 9.66
N VAL A 133 21.86 -2.63 9.83
CA VAL A 133 22.96 -1.66 10.06
C VAL A 133 23.27 -0.91 8.77
N HIS A 134 23.40 0.40 8.87
CA HIS A 134 23.76 1.25 7.75
C HIS A 134 24.87 2.24 8.16
N TYR A 135 25.82 2.48 7.26
CA TYR A 135 26.97 3.35 7.51
C TYR A 135 26.73 4.74 6.91
N SER A 136 25.93 5.56 7.61
CA SER A 136 25.71 6.97 7.24
C SER A 136 25.65 7.86 8.47
N LYS A 137 26.04 9.13 8.30
CA LYS A 137 25.95 10.13 9.39
C LYS A 137 24.52 10.32 9.89
N THR A 138 23.54 10.16 9.02
CA THR A 138 22.12 10.24 9.39
C THR A 138 21.73 9.08 10.32
N TYR A 139 22.17 7.85 10.00
CA TYR A 139 21.88 6.68 10.82
C TYR A 139 22.61 6.76 12.17
N GLU A 140 23.86 7.21 12.18
CA GLU A 140 24.60 7.47 13.43
C GLU A 140 23.90 8.51 14.32
N SER A 141 23.45 9.64 13.72
CA SER A 141 22.71 10.67 14.44
C SER A 141 21.36 10.14 14.97
N TYR A 142 20.65 9.39 14.18
CA TYR A 142 19.40 8.74 14.55
C TYR A 142 19.57 7.84 15.79
N LEU A 143 20.56 6.95 15.80
CA LEU A 143 20.85 6.07 16.93
C LEU A 143 21.33 6.86 18.17
N ALA A 144 22.13 7.90 17.95
CA ALA A 144 22.61 8.77 19.03
C ALA A 144 21.45 9.47 19.75
N ILE A 145 20.48 10.02 19.02
CA ILE A 145 19.29 10.67 19.60
C ILE A 145 18.46 9.66 20.38
N ILE A 146 18.21 8.45 19.86
CA ILE A 146 17.49 7.39 20.57
C ILE A 146 18.15 7.11 21.92
N GLY A 147 19.49 6.94 21.92
CA GLY A 147 20.26 6.68 23.13
C GLY A 147 20.24 7.86 24.11
N GLN A 148 20.46 9.10 23.64
CA GLN A 148 20.48 10.31 24.46
C GLN A 148 19.13 10.60 25.11
N ARG A 149 18.03 10.35 24.39
CA ARG A 149 16.67 10.57 24.89
C ARG A 149 16.10 9.37 25.65
N GLY A 150 16.81 8.26 25.70
CA GLY A 150 16.37 7.05 26.37
C GLY A 150 15.10 6.45 25.76
N ILE A 151 14.90 6.59 24.43
CA ILE A 151 13.72 6.08 23.75
C ILE A 151 13.83 4.53 23.69
N PRO A 152 12.83 3.80 24.18
CA PRO A 152 12.83 2.34 24.09
C PRO A 152 12.91 1.89 22.63
N LEU A 153 13.94 1.13 22.26
CA LEU A 153 14.18 0.61 20.92
C LEU A 153 13.92 -0.88 20.86
N VAL A 154 13.09 -1.31 19.92
CA VAL A 154 12.77 -2.71 19.64
C VAL A 154 13.13 -3.06 18.21
N THR A 155 13.83 -4.17 18.02
CA THR A 155 14.04 -4.80 16.72
C THR A 155 13.25 -6.10 16.66
N PRO A 156 12.16 -6.18 15.92
CA PRO A 156 11.36 -7.40 15.81
C PRO A 156 12.16 -8.53 15.16
N ARG A 157 11.94 -9.77 15.61
CA ARG A 157 12.53 -10.95 14.98
C ARG A 157 11.57 -11.69 14.06
N ASP A 158 10.27 -11.62 14.37
CA ASP A 158 9.18 -12.22 13.60
C ASP A 158 8.00 -11.26 13.54
N ILE A 159 6.95 -11.49 14.33
CA ILE A 159 5.81 -10.58 14.47
C ILE A 159 5.89 -9.86 15.80
N ALA A 160 5.93 -8.51 15.75
CA ALA A 160 5.76 -7.69 16.94
C ALA A 160 4.42 -6.98 16.90
N ARG A 161 3.67 -7.02 18.01
CA ARG A 161 2.31 -6.50 18.10
C ARG A 161 2.25 -5.28 19.01
N PHE A 162 1.63 -4.22 18.51
CA PHE A 162 1.45 -2.98 19.23
C PHE A 162 -0.03 -2.57 19.21
N LYS A 163 -0.43 -1.78 20.19
CA LYS A 163 -1.76 -1.20 20.25
C LYS A 163 -1.67 0.31 20.11
N LEU A 164 -2.50 0.89 19.24
CA LEU A 164 -2.59 2.32 19.02
C LEU A 164 -4.07 2.75 19.19
N GLY A 165 -4.43 3.15 20.39
CA GLY A 165 -5.84 3.38 20.71
C GLY A 165 -6.68 2.11 20.45
N PRO A 166 -7.70 2.17 19.57
CA PRO A 166 -8.53 1.02 19.22
C PRO A 166 -7.89 0.11 18.16
N ALA A 167 -6.87 0.58 17.46
CA ALA A 167 -6.22 -0.15 16.38
C ALA A 167 -5.10 -1.06 16.91
N ARG A 168 -4.80 -2.12 16.14
CA ARG A 168 -3.65 -3.01 16.31
C ARG A 168 -2.68 -2.80 15.16
N LEU A 169 -1.40 -2.71 15.48
CA LEU A 169 -0.30 -2.68 14.54
C LEU A 169 0.53 -3.94 14.72
N ASP A 170 0.59 -4.77 13.70
CA ASP A 170 1.45 -5.95 13.64
C ASP A 170 2.62 -5.65 12.70
N VAL A 171 3.84 -5.65 13.24
CA VAL A 171 5.06 -5.48 12.45
C VAL A 171 5.55 -6.85 12.04
N LEU A 172 5.40 -7.16 10.77
CA LEU A 172 5.70 -8.45 10.15
C LEU A 172 7.13 -8.38 9.60
N ARG A 173 8.07 -9.03 10.25
CA ARG A 173 9.46 -9.08 9.79
C ARG A 173 9.83 -10.50 9.43
N PRO A 174 9.91 -10.86 8.14
CA PRO A 174 10.45 -12.14 7.73
C PRO A 174 11.92 -12.22 8.12
N SER A 175 12.38 -13.41 8.54
CA SER A 175 13.77 -13.62 8.94
C SER A 175 14.70 -13.39 7.74
N VAL A 176 15.63 -12.49 7.91
CA VAL A 176 16.57 -12.03 6.88
C VAL A 176 17.68 -13.05 6.70
N TYR A 177 17.45 -14.18 6.08
CA TYR A 177 18.53 -15.03 5.61
C TYR A 177 18.12 -15.85 4.38
N PHE A 178 17.79 -15.16 3.32
CA PHE A 178 18.06 -15.66 1.97
C PHE A 178 18.56 -14.46 1.16
N ALA A 179 19.87 -14.26 1.16
CA ALA A 179 20.49 -13.48 0.11
C ALA A 179 20.02 -14.13 -1.19
N SER A 180 19.07 -13.48 -1.89
CA SER A 180 18.75 -13.89 -3.23
C SER A 180 20.03 -13.69 -4.03
N GLU A 181 20.52 -14.74 -4.69
CA GLU A 181 21.65 -14.65 -5.63
C GLU A 181 21.32 -13.78 -6.86
N ARG A 182 20.18 -13.07 -6.84
CA ARG A 182 19.76 -12.13 -7.86
C ARG A 182 20.35 -10.76 -7.56
N SER A 183 21.22 -10.33 -8.44
CA SER A 183 22.13 -9.19 -8.33
C SER A 183 21.50 -7.79 -8.36
N ASP A 184 20.20 -7.66 -8.34
CA ASP A 184 19.44 -6.42 -8.49
C ASP A 184 18.54 -6.06 -7.28
N ALA A 185 18.43 -6.95 -6.29
CA ALA A 185 17.71 -6.66 -5.06
C ALA A 185 18.66 -6.03 -4.01
N SER A 186 18.30 -4.88 -3.47
CA SER A 186 19.00 -4.29 -2.33
C SER A 186 18.78 -5.16 -1.10
N PRO A 187 19.83 -5.73 -0.47
CA PRO A 187 19.68 -6.50 0.78
C PRO A 187 19.01 -5.70 1.90
N VAL A 188 19.08 -4.37 1.83
CA VAL A 188 18.43 -3.46 2.77
C VAL A 188 16.91 -3.49 2.57
N ASN A 189 16.43 -3.43 1.32
CA ASN A 189 14.99 -3.50 1.01
C ASN A 189 14.42 -4.89 1.34
N ASP A 190 15.19 -5.97 1.14
CA ASP A 190 14.77 -7.33 1.54
C ASP A 190 14.55 -7.46 3.05
N SER A 191 15.13 -6.58 3.85
CA SER A 191 14.99 -6.57 5.31
C SER A 191 13.82 -5.71 5.81
N THR A 192 13.12 -5.02 4.91
CA THR A 192 12.00 -4.13 5.24
C THR A 192 10.86 -4.90 5.92
N PRO A 193 10.49 -4.56 7.17
CA PRO A 193 9.30 -5.11 7.79
C PRO A 193 8.06 -4.50 7.13
N VAL A 194 7.00 -5.30 7.06
CA VAL A 194 5.69 -4.88 6.59
C VAL A 194 4.78 -4.66 7.80
N ILE A 195 4.05 -3.57 7.82
CA ILE A 195 3.18 -3.20 8.92
C ILE A 195 1.72 -3.45 8.53
N GLU A 196 1.04 -4.34 9.24
CA GLU A 196 -0.40 -4.49 9.16
C GLU A 196 -1.07 -3.63 10.22
N VAL A 197 -2.03 -2.78 9.81
CA VAL A 197 -2.87 -2.02 10.73
C VAL A 197 -4.28 -2.54 10.62
N SER A 198 -4.87 -2.98 11.73
CA SER A 198 -6.22 -3.51 11.78
C SER A 198 -7.08 -2.77 12.79
N TYR A 199 -8.32 -2.44 12.39
CA TYR A 199 -9.33 -1.82 13.22
C TYR A 199 -10.72 -2.27 12.77
N GLY A 200 -11.42 -3.06 13.60
CA GLY A 200 -12.70 -3.67 13.23
C GLY A 200 -12.56 -4.57 11.99
N ALA A 201 -13.33 -4.28 10.96
CA ALA A 201 -13.26 -4.97 9.65
C ALA A 201 -12.27 -4.30 8.67
N PHE A 202 -11.75 -3.13 9.00
CA PHE A 202 -10.75 -2.44 8.19
C PHE A 202 -9.35 -3.01 8.44
N SER A 203 -8.61 -3.21 7.36
CA SER A 203 -7.19 -3.57 7.42
C SER A 203 -6.38 -2.81 6.38
N SER A 204 -5.14 -2.52 6.71
CA SER A 204 -4.18 -1.93 5.79
C SER A 204 -2.84 -2.64 5.87
N LEU A 205 -2.11 -2.64 4.76
CA LEU A 205 -0.76 -3.16 4.67
C LEU A 205 0.18 -2.06 4.19
N LEU A 206 1.16 -1.70 5.02
CA LEU A 206 2.15 -0.65 4.77
C LEU A 206 3.49 -1.33 4.57
N THR A 207 3.96 -1.36 3.33
CA THR A 207 4.99 -2.29 2.87
C THR A 207 6.40 -1.71 2.84
N GLY A 208 6.55 -0.38 3.07
CA GLY A 208 7.84 0.30 2.86
C GLY A 208 8.40 -0.06 1.49
N ASP A 209 9.64 -0.52 1.45
CA ASP A 209 10.32 -0.94 0.22
C ASP A 209 10.50 -2.46 0.11
N ALA A 210 9.62 -3.23 0.75
CA ALA A 210 9.65 -4.68 0.68
C ALA A 210 9.69 -5.16 -0.78
N THR A 211 10.65 -6.03 -1.09
CA THR A 211 10.82 -6.59 -2.43
C THR A 211 9.94 -7.82 -2.64
N ALA A 212 9.84 -8.28 -3.89
CA ALA A 212 9.15 -9.53 -4.21
C ALA A 212 9.69 -10.74 -3.40
N ALA A 213 10.96 -10.72 -3.00
CA ALA A 213 11.55 -11.76 -2.14
C ALA A 213 10.92 -11.72 -0.73
N THR A 214 10.76 -10.54 -0.16
CA THR A 214 10.08 -10.33 1.13
C THR A 214 8.61 -10.75 1.04
N GLU A 215 7.92 -10.33 -0.03
CA GLU A 215 6.51 -10.69 -0.28
C GLU A 215 6.32 -12.22 -0.30
N LEU A 216 7.17 -12.95 -1.02
CA LEU A 216 7.12 -14.42 -1.08
C LEU A 216 7.34 -15.08 0.29
N GLN A 217 8.22 -14.52 1.12
CA GLN A 217 8.41 -15.01 2.49
C GLN A 217 7.16 -14.80 3.35
N LEU A 218 6.50 -13.64 3.24
CA LEU A 218 5.27 -13.35 3.97
C LEU A 218 4.12 -14.28 3.54
N ILE A 219 4.01 -14.54 2.23
CA ILE A 219 3.05 -15.51 1.66
C ILE A 219 3.33 -16.91 2.21
N ALA A 220 4.57 -17.39 2.14
CA ALA A 220 4.95 -18.72 2.57
C ALA A 220 4.69 -18.96 4.08
N ARG A 221 4.70 -17.89 4.89
CA ARG A 221 4.37 -17.94 6.32
C ARG A 221 2.87 -17.85 6.60
N GLY A 222 2.05 -17.57 5.60
CA GLY A 222 0.61 -17.36 5.78
C GLY A 222 0.28 -16.13 6.62
N TRP A 223 1.13 -15.09 6.57
CA TRP A 223 0.96 -13.87 7.35
C TRP A 223 0.13 -12.80 6.66
N LEU A 224 -0.24 -13.00 5.41
CA LEU A 224 -1.00 -12.05 4.59
C LEU A 224 -2.44 -12.49 4.41
N SER A 225 -3.33 -11.51 4.34
CA SER A 225 -4.75 -11.66 4.05
C SER A 225 -5.22 -10.50 3.14
N PRO A 226 -6.42 -10.58 2.55
CA PRO A 226 -6.99 -9.45 1.82
C PRO A 226 -7.08 -8.20 2.71
N VAL A 227 -6.75 -7.02 2.12
CA VAL A 227 -6.74 -5.75 2.83
C VAL A 227 -7.59 -4.69 2.14
N THR A 228 -8.06 -3.71 2.90
CA THR A 228 -8.75 -2.53 2.35
C THR A 228 -7.74 -1.58 1.70
N LEU A 229 -6.64 -1.27 2.38
CA LEU A 229 -5.63 -0.31 1.95
C LEU A 229 -4.27 -1.00 1.79
N LEU A 230 -3.64 -0.79 0.64
CA LEU A 230 -2.24 -1.13 0.39
C LEU A 230 -1.44 0.16 0.17
N LYS A 231 -0.41 0.42 1.01
CA LYS A 231 0.70 1.28 0.59
C LYS A 231 1.59 0.46 -0.33
N VAL A 232 1.64 0.84 -1.59
CA VAL A 232 2.41 0.12 -2.62
C VAL A 232 3.89 0.16 -2.31
N ALA A 233 4.55 -0.97 -2.42
CA ALA A 233 5.96 -1.12 -2.05
C ALA A 233 6.89 -0.36 -3.00
N HIS A 234 8.00 0.15 -2.45
CA HIS A 234 9.14 0.70 -3.17
C HIS A 234 8.72 1.71 -4.24
N HIS A 235 7.82 2.64 -3.86
CA HIS A 235 7.30 3.74 -4.68
C HIS A 235 6.69 3.30 -6.03
N GLY A 236 6.27 2.03 -6.12
CA GLY A 236 5.75 1.43 -7.34
C GLY A 236 6.84 0.89 -8.27
N SER A 237 8.02 0.55 -7.76
CA SER A 237 9.06 -0.16 -8.51
C SER A 237 8.57 -1.55 -8.95
N ASP A 238 8.99 -1.99 -10.13
CA ASP A 238 8.67 -3.31 -10.68
C ASP A 238 9.35 -4.48 -9.93
N THR A 239 10.32 -4.17 -9.05
CA THR A 239 10.95 -5.14 -8.14
C THR A 239 10.03 -5.61 -7.01
N SER A 240 8.85 -4.99 -6.88
CA SER A 240 7.91 -5.17 -5.77
C SER A 240 6.46 -5.25 -6.26
N THR A 241 5.53 -5.44 -5.33
CA THR A 241 4.08 -5.53 -5.59
C THR A 241 3.80 -6.57 -6.68
N SER A 242 4.34 -7.77 -6.45
CA SER A 242 4.31 -8.87 -7.39
C SER A 242 2.91 -9.45 -7.58
N GLN A 243 2.69 -10.15 -8.70
CA GLN A 243 1.42 -10.83 -8.97
C GLN A 243 1.04 -11.80 -7.84
N PRO A 244 1.92 -12.72 -7.36
CA PRO A 244 1.58 -13.61 -6.25
C PRO A 244 1.19 -12.88 -4.95
N PHE A 245 1.79 -11.71 -4.71
CA PHE A 245 1.45 -10.88 -3.56
C PHE A 245 0.03 -10.30 -3.70
N LEU A 246 -0.30 -9.74 -4.86
CA LEU A 246 -1.64 -9.20 -5.15
C LEU A 246 -2.72 -10.28 -5.18
N ASP A 247 -2.40 -11.52 -5.58
CA ASP A 247 -3.32 -12.67 -5.50
C ASP A 247 -3.81 -12.91 -4.06
N VAL A 248 -2.98 -12.60 -3.06
CA VAL A 248 -3.30 -12.77 -1.64
C VAL A 248 -3.95 -11.51 -1.06
N VAL A 249 -3.32 -10.34 -1.24
CA VAL A 249 -3.73 -9.11 -0.52
C VAL A 249 -4.91 -8.39 -1.14
N ARG A 250 -5.16 -8.50 -2.44
CA ARG A 250 -6.34 -7.99 -3.16
C ARG A 250 -6.85 -6.64 -2.66
N PRO A 251 -6.06 -5.59 -2.71
CA PRO A 251 -6.40 -4.32 -2.10
C PRO A 251 -7.56 -3.64 -2.82
N GLN A 252 -8.43 -2.95 -2.06
CA GLN A 252 -9.48 -2.08 -2.62
C GLN A 252 -8.90 -0.71 -2.98
N ILE A 253 -7.98 -0.21 -2.16
CA ILE A 253 -7.26 1.06 -2.33
C ILE A 253 -5.77 0.76 -2.38
N ALA A 254 -5.07 1.36 -3.33
CA ALA A 254 -3.63 1.34 -3.41
C ALA A 254 -3.08 2.78 -3.37
N VAL A 255 -2.19 3.09 -2.44
CA VAL A 255 -1.53 4.40 -2.37
C VAL A 255 -0.06 4.25 -2.69
N ILE A 256 0.42 5.04 -3.63
CA ILE A 256 1.83 5.10 -4.06
C ILE A 256 2.43 6.42 -3.59
N SER A 257 3.41 6.37 -2.70
CA SER A 257 4.26 7.52 -2.38
C SER A 257 5.32 7.68 -3.46
N VAL A 258 5.31 8.79 -4.17
CA VAL A 258 6.23 9.05 -5.28
C VAL A 258 6.33 10.54 -5.54
N GLY A 259 7.51 11.03 -5.87
CA GLY A 259 7.77 12.44 -6.16
C GLY A 259 7.34 12.88 -7.55
N LYS A 260 7.12 14.18 -7.73
CA LYS A 260 6.74 14.76 -9.04
C LYS A 260 7.81 14.62 -10.13
N GLY A 261 9.05 14.38 -9.76
CA GLY A 261 10.18 14.26 -10.68
C GLY A 261 10.72 12.85 -10.84
N SER A 262 10.07 11.87 -10.24
CA SER A 262 10.54 10.49 -10.27
C SER A 262 10.56 9.94 -11.69
N THR A 263 11.71 9.43 -12.09
CA THR A 263 11.88 8.81 -13.41
C THR A 263 11.63 7.31 -13.31
N GLY A 264 10.65 6.82 -14.10
CA GLY A 264 10.32 5.39 -14.16
C GLY A 264 9.48 4.88 -12.97
N LEU A 265 9.08 5.75 -12.03
CA LEU A 265 8.21 5.41 -10.90
C LEU A 265 6.90 6.23 -10.91
N PRO A 266 5.77 5.60 -10.58
CA PRO A 266 5.60 4.15 -10.50
C PRO A 266 5.74 3.50 -11.88
N SER A 267 6.20 2.25 -11.95
CA SER A 267 6.33 1.53 -13.21
C SER A 267 4.96 1.19 -13.82
N ASP A 268 4.89 1.18 -15.15
CA ASP A 268 3.67 0.79 -15.86
C ASP A 268 3.24 -0.65 -15.52
N ALA A 269 4.20 -1.52 -15.22
CA ALA A 269 3.94 -2.90 -14.82
C ALA A 269 3.17 -2.97 -13.50
N VAL A 270 3.57 -2.18 -12.48
CA VAL A 270 2.86 -2.11 -11.19
C VAL A 270 1.48 -1.50 -11.36
N LEU A 271 1.37 -0.40 -12.13
CA LEU A 271 0.07 0.22 -12.41
C LEU A 271 -0.88 -0.73 -13.14
N GLY A 272 -0.36 -1.49 -14.11
CA GLY A 272 -1.12 -2.52 -14.82
C GLY A 272 -1.65 -3.59 -13.88
N ARG A 273 -0.79 -4.18 -13.04
CA ARG A 273 -1.20 -5.18 -12.05
C ARG A 273 -2.28 -4.65 -11.10
N LEU A 274 -2.09 -3.47 -10.51
CA LEU A 274 -3.08 -2.87 -9.60
C LEU A 274 -4.45 -2.67 -10.28
N LYS A 275 -4.44 -2.23 -11.54
CA LYS A 275 -5.65 -2.05 -12.35
C LYS A 275 -6.36 -3.39 -12.61
N GLU A 276 -5.64 -4.46 -12.91
CA GLU A 276 -6.20 -5.80 -13.12
C GLU A 276 -6.93 -6.33 -11.89
N TYR A 277 -6.43 -5.97 -10.67
CA TYR A 277 -7.12 -6.31 -9.40
C TYR A 277 -8.26 -5.35 -9.05
N GLY A 278 -8.52 -4.31 -9.85
CA GLY A 278 -9.58 -3.35 -9.61
C GLY A 278 -9.33 -2.40 -8.44
N ALA A 279 -8.07 -2.27 -8.01
CA ALA A 279 -7.72 -1.34 -6.95
C ALA A 279 -7.86 0.12 -7.41
N THR A 280 -8.47 0.97 -6.57
CA THR A 280 -8.44 2.42 -6.80
C THR A 280 -7.07 2.95 -6.41
N VAL A 281 -6.34 3.53 -7.39
CA VAL A 281 -4.95 3.95 -7.20
C VAL A 281 -4.87 5.45 -6.93
N TYR A 282 -4.22 5.82 -5.82
CA TYR A 282 -3.83 7.18 -5.47
C TYR A 282 -2.31 7.32 -5.49
N ARG A 283 -1.81 8.49 -5.89
CA ARG A 283 -0.36 8.76 -5.99
C ARG A 283 -0.07 10.12 -5.38
N THR A 284 0.92 10.20 -4.48
CA THR A 284 1.21 11.47 -3.79
C THR A 284 1.66 12.58 -4.73
N ASN A 285 2.38 12.28 -5.81
CA ASN A 285 2.76 13.27 -6.83
C ASN A 285 1.57 13.92 -7.57
N LEU A 286 0.41 13.25 -7.62
CA LEU A 286 -0.81 13.75 -8.23
C LEU A 286 -1.79 14.31 -7.19
N HIS A 287 -1.96 13.62 -6.06
CA HIS A 287 -3.01 13.86 -5.09
C HIS A 287 -2.55 14.63 -3.84
N GLY A 288 -1.24 14.90 -3.67
CA GLY A 288 -0.71 15.40 -2.41
C GLY A 288 -0.78 14.37 -1.30
N ASN A 289 -0.99 14.81 -0.08
CA ASN A 289 -1.26 13.90 1.02
C ASN A 289 -2.53 13.08 0.75
N VAL A 290 -2.45 11.75 0.91
CA VAL A 290 -3.59 10.83 0.76
C VAL A 290 -3.95 10.29 2.13
N THR A 291 -5.17 10.57 2.58
CA THR A 291 -5.65 10.17 3.91
C THR A 291 -6.83 9.20 3.78
N VAL A 292 -6.73 8.05 4.42
CA VAL A 292 -7.82 7.10 4.58
C VAL A 292 -8.31 7.18 6.03
N ILE A 293 -9.60 7.47 6.21
CA ILE A 293 -10.26 7.58 7.51
C ILE A 293 -11.26 6.44 7.63
N THR A 294 -11.30 5.78 8.80
CA THR A 294 -12.22 4.67 9.04
C THR A 294 -12.76 4.67 10.47
N ASP A 295 -13.97 4.17 10.62
CA ASP A 295 -14.59 3.83 11.91
C ASP A 295 -14.45 2.33 12.26
N GLY A 296 -13.68 1.59 11.45
CA GLY A 296 -13.49 0.16 11.55
C GLY A 296 -14.47 -0.68 10.72
N HIS A 297 -15.51 -0.09 10.14
CA HIS A 297 -16.50 -0.76 9.28
C HIS A 297 -16.62 -0.11 7.91
N THR A 298 -16.60 1.20 7.90
CA THR A 298 -16.63 2.03 6.69
C THR A 298 -15.32 2.82 6.56
N TRP A 299 -15.03 3.31 5.37
CA TRP A 299 -13.84 4.12 5.13
C TRP A 299 -14.11 5.19 4.09
N LYS A 300 -13.30 6.25 4.14
CA LYS A 300 -13.31 7.36 3.19
C LYS A 300 -11.87 7.75 2.87
N VAL A 301 -11.61 8.03 1.59
CA VAL A 301 -10.35 8.61 1.13
C VAL A 301 -10.53 10.11 0.94
N THR A 302 -9.56 10.89 1.40
CA THR A 302 -9.43 12.32 1.13
C THR A 302 -8.04 12.61 0.60
N THR A 303 -7.95 13.53 -0.35
CA THR A 303 -6.69 13.93 -0.97
C THR A 303 -6.51 15.44 -0.85
N GLU A 304 -5.27 15.89 -0.77
CA GLU A 304 -4.95 17.31 -0.69
C GLU A 304 -5.17 18.03 -2.03
N ARG A 305 -4.98 17.29 -3.14
CA ARG A 305 -5.16 17.78 -4.51
C ARG A 305 -6.05 16.82 -5.28
N GLN A 306 -6.85 17.38 -6.21
CA GLN A 306 -7.54 16.59 -7.23
C GLN A 306 -6.72 16.69 -8.53
N PRO A 307 -6.42 15.59 -9.22
CA PRO A 307 -5.80 15.62 -10.53
C PRO A 307 -6.72 16.34 -11.52
N GLU A 308 -6.15 17.21 -12.37
CA GLU A 308 -6.89 17.84 -13.45
C GLU A 308 -7.53 16.78 -14.37
N GLY A 309 -8.84 16.83 -14.57
CA GLY A 309 -9.56 15.93 -15.48
C GLY A 309 -10.10 14.64 -14.89
N CYS A 310 -9.97 14.39 -13.58
CA CYS A 310 -10.75 13.34 -12.94
C CYS A 310 -12.14 13.88 -12.55
N PRO A 311 -13.26 13.30 -13.04
CA PRO A 311 -14.55 13.56 -12.43
C PRO A 311 -14.53 13.08 -10.97
N ASP A 312 -15.26 13.79 -10.11
CA ASP A 312 -15.41 13.44 -8.69
C ASP A 312 -15.69 11.96 -8.51
N ALA A 313 -14.83 11.28 -7.71
CA ALA A 313 -14.95 9.87 -7.43
C ALA A 313 -16.01 9.59 -6.35
#